data_e864e263fc0a5e26030482705d006c29
#
_entry.id   e864e263fc0a5e26030482705d006c29
#
_cell.length_a   1.000
_cell.length_b   1.000
_cell.length_c   1.000
_cell.angle_alpha   90.00
_cell.angle_beta   90.00
_cell.angle_gamma   90.00
#
_symmetry.space_group_name_H-M   'P 1'
#
loop_
_entity.id
_entity.type
_entity.pdbx_description
1 polymer ?
#
loop_
_entity_poly.entity_id
_entity_poly.type
_entity_poly.pdbx_seq_one_letter_code
_entity_poly.pdbx_strand_id
1 'polypeptide(L)'
;MTEPRLTQLEARRIALAAQGLDRRRPDRAPGARPPGVGDIRKALARTGLLQLDYVTVVGHAHEHVLFSRIGPYDTARLDDIAYRRREFTEQWAREASLVPVAWWPLLGPRRAEFRVRPWGFEATFNQLADYVERVVDEIRERGPLAAEDLDAPEGIERRMPGTWMRSVPRAVLETLFARGRLAVAHRRADRSRAFDLPERIVPDVHHERVLSREDAHRELLRHCARGVGVGTAADIADYVRMPIGDARPRIAELAESGSLEVVHVDGWREPAYLDPSARRPKRVDGCALLSPFDPAIWYRPRLARLFDFDYRFEIFVPEEKRKWGCYALPFLLGERLVARVDLKTERKDGCLRVRAAFLEDGAPRDEVAAELAAELRLLAGWLGLESVAVERRGNLATALRRATRG
;
A
#
# COMPACT_ATOMS: atom_id res chain seq x y z
N MET A 1 28.81 14.09 -20.67
CA MET A 1 28.80 12.65 -20.34
C MET A 1 27.50 12.08 -20.90
N THR A 2 27.55 10.96 -21.59
CA THR A 2 26.34 10.28 -22.06
C THR A 2 25.57 9.74 -20.86
N GLU A 3 24.27 10.03 -20.77
CA GLU A 3 23.42 9.50 -19.72
C GLU A 3 23.43 7.96 -19.71
N PRO A 4 23.46 7.32 -18.54
CA PRO A 4 23.50 5.86 -18.44
C PRO A 4 22.26 5.22 -19.09
N ARG A 5 22.46 4.10 -19.74
CA ARG A 5 21.41 3.35 -20.43
C ARG A 5 21.14 2.04 -19.71
N LEU A 6 19.89 1.68 -19.54
CA LEU A 6 19.42 0.45 -18.94
C LEU A 6 18.55 -0.32 -19.94
N THR A 7 18.71 -1.61 -19.99
CA THR A 7 17.72 -2.48 -20.65
C THR A 7 16.42 -2.51 -19.83
N GLN A 8 15.30 -2.84 -20.47
CA GLN A 8 14.03 -3.03 -19.77
C GLN A 8 14.11 -4.10 -18.69
N LEU A 9 14.92 -5.12 -18.90
CA LEU A 9 15.15 -6.19 -17.93
C LEU A 9 15.89 -5.69 -16.67
N GLU A 10 16.93 -4.87 -16.85
CA GLU A 10 17.64 -4.25 -15.72
C GLU A 10 16.72 -3.31 -14.94
N ALA A 11 15.93 -2.49 -15.63
CA ALA A 11 14.95 -1.62 -14.98
C ALA A 11 13.93 -2.42 -14.15
N ARG A 12 13.44 -3.55 -14.65
CA ARG A 12 12.55 -4.47 -13.93
C ARG A 12 13.21 -5.04 -12.69
N ARG A 13 14.46 -5.52 -12.79
CA ARG A 13 15.23 -6.06 -11.66
C ARG A 13 15.48 -5.03 -10.58
N ILE A 14 15.83 -3.80 -10.95
CA ILE A 14 15.99 -2.67 -10.03
C ILE A 14 14.68 -2.38 -9.31
N ALA A 15 13.57 -2.33 -10.03
CA ALA A 15 12.26 -2.09 -9.47
C ALA A 15 11.82 -3.17 -8.45
N LEU A 16 12.04 -4.44 -8.78
CA LEU A 16 11.76 -5.56 -7.86
C LEU A 16 12.67 -5.52 -6.63
N ALA A 17 13.95 -5.19 -6.80
CA ALA A 17 14.90 -5.07 -5.69
C ALA A 17 14.56 -3.90 -4.75
N ALA A 18 14.12 -2.76 -5.30
CA ALA A 18 13.67 -1.62 -4.51
C ALA A 18 12.50 -2.00 -3.61
N GLN A 19 11.59 -2.80 -4.13
CA GLN A 19 10.41 -3.28 -3.42
C GLN A 19 10.65 -4.51 -2.53
N GLY A 20 11.85 -5.08 -2.51
CA GLY A 20 12.17 -6.29 -1.73
C GLY A 20 11.51 -7.57 -2.26
N LEU A 21 11.26 -7.61 -3.56
CA LEU A 21 10.67 -8.74 -4.29
C LEU A 21 11.70 -9.46 -5.17
N ASP A 22 12.99 -9.18 -4.99
CA ASP A 22 14.08 -9.68 -5.80
C ASP A 22 14.60 -11.06 -5.38
N ARG A 23 14.12 -11.61 -4.27
CA ARG A 23 14.58 -12.88 -3.71
C ARG A 23 13.42 -13.71 -3.18
N ARG A 24 13.59 -15.02 -3.18
CA ARG A 24 12.70 -15.92 -2.44
C ARG A 24 12.75 -15.60 -0.95
N ARG A 25 11.64 -15.71 -0.30
CA ARG A 25 11.53 -15.50 1.14
C ARG A 25 12.20 -16.64 1.90
N PRO A 26 12.79 -16.35 3.07
CA PRO A 26 13.43 -17.39 3.92
C PRO A 26 12.46 -18.44 4.46
N ASP A 27 11.15 -18.13 4.56
CA ASP A 27 10.10 -19.00 5.10
C ASP A 27 9.91 -20.31 4.33
N ARG A 28 10.46 -20.38 3.10
CA ARG A 28 10.47 -21.61 2.28
C ARG A 28 11.62 -22.55 2.57
N ALA A 29 12.55 -22.17 3.44
CA ALA A 29 13.63 -23.02 3.88
C ALA A 29 13.20 -23.88 5.10
N PRO A 30 13.57 -25.17 5.16
CA PRO A 30 13.32 -25.99 6.34
C PRO A 30 13.93 -25.35 7.60
N GLY A 31 13.16 -25.26 8.69
CA GLY A 31 13.62 -24.66 9.95
C GLY A 31 13.75 -23.13 9.94
N ALA A 32 13.19 -22.43 8.96
CA ALA A 32 13.22 -20.98 8.89
C ALA A 32 12.54 -20.36 10.13
N ARG A 33 13.21 -19.34 10.69
CA ARG A 33 12.67 -18.56 11.81
C ARG A 33 11.49 -17.70 11.34
N PRO A 34 10.38 -17.64 12.10
CA PRO A 34 9.28 -16.71 11.80
C PRO A 34 9.78 -15.27 11.74
N PRO A 35 9.26 -14.44 10.80
CA PRO A 35 9.63 -13.04 10.70
C PRO A 35 9.35 -12.27 11.98
N GLY A 36 10.33 -11.48 12.41
CA GLY A 36 10.26 -10.63 13.60
C GLY A 36 10.04 -9.17 13.27
N VAL A 37 10.01 -8.33 14.30
CA VAL A 37 9.89 -6.86 14.19
C VAL A 37 10.93 -6.26 13.25
N GLY A 38 12.18 -6.77 13.29
CA GLY A 38 13.26 -6.31 12.41
C GLY A 38 13.00 -6.59 10.92
N ASP A 39 12.33 -7.70 10.61
CA ASP A 39 12.01 -8.06 9.23
C ASP A 39 10.85 -7.21 8.69
N ILE A 40 9.86 -6.92 9.55
CA ILE A 40 8.77 -5.97 9.24
C ILE A 40 9.34 -4.57 8.96
N ARG A 41 10.22 -4.06 9.83
CA ARG A 41 10.88 -2.75 9.61
C ARG A 41 11.65 -2.69 8.28
N LYS A 42 12.38 -3.76 7.93
CA LYS A 42 13.09 -3.84 6.64
C LYS A 42 12.14 -3.82 5.45
N ALA A 43 11.01 -4.52 5.53
CA ALA A 43 10.00 -4.50 4.48
C ALA A 43 9.36 -3.11 4.35
N LEU A 44 8.97 -2.49 5.48
CA LEU A 44 8.44 -1.13 5.52
C LEU A 44 9.43 -0.08 4.98
N ALA A 45 10.73 -0.20 5.30
CA ALA A 45 11.75 0.69 4.78
C ALA A 45 11.90 0.61 3.25
N ARG A 46 11.62 -0.55 2.64
CA ARG A 46 11.63 -0.74 1.17
C ARG A 46 10.38 -0.19 0.51
N THR A 47 9.21 -0.47 1.08
CA THR A 47 7.95 0.05 0.53
C THR A 47 7.77 1.55 0.79
N GLY A 48 8.40 2.09 1.83
CA GLY A 48 8.28 3.48 2.25
C GLY A 48 6.92 3.82 2.86
N LEU A 49 5.83 3.24 2.35
CA LEU A 49 4.48 3.38 2.89
C LEU A 49 3.65 2.13 2.61
N LEU A 50 2.57 1.95 3.38
CA LEU A 50 1.55 0.94 3.13
C LEU A 50 0.19 1.62 2.96
N GLN A 51 -0.48 1.40 1.83
CA GLN A 51 -1.86 1.82 1.66
C GLN A 51 -2.75 0.95 2.55
N LEU A 52 -3.45 1.59 3.49
CA LEU A 52 -4.37 0.91 4.40
C LEU A 52 -5.68 0.61 3.70
N ASP A 53 -5.99 -0.67 3.58
CA ASP A 53 -7.27 -1.14 3.06
C ASP A 53 -7.76 -2.30 3.91
N TYR A 54 -9.00 -2.20 4.37
CA TYR A 54 -9.65 -3.14 5.27
C TYR A 54 -10.75 -3.96 4.57
N VAL A 55 -10.78 -3.97 3.23
CA VAL A 55 -11.62 -4.89 2.46
C VAL A 55 -11.06 -6.31 2.63
N THR A 56 -11.82 -7.19 3.26
CA THR A 56 -11.37 -8.52 3.70
C THR A 56 -11.82 -9.64 2.78
N VAL A 57 -11.61 -9.50 1.45
CA VAL A 57 -11.91 -10.59 0.52
C VAL A 57 -10.94 -11.77 0.73
N VAL A 58 -9.66 -11.47 0.94
CA VAL A 58 -8.62 -12.49 1.26
C VAL A 58 -8.07 -12.24 2.66
N GLY A 59 -7.74 -11.03 2.99
CA GLY A 59 -7.21 -10.52 4.24
C GLY A 59 -7.02 -9.02 4.08
N HIS A 60 -6.47 -8.31 5.08
CA HIS A 60 -6.21 -6.90 4.90
C HIS A 60 -5.08 -6.69 3.88
N ALA A 61 -5.31 -5.83 2.91
CA ALA A 61 -4.40 -5.66 1.77
C ALA A 61 -2.99 -5.20 2.19
N HIS A 62 -2.88 -4.31 3.17
CA HIS A 62 -1.61 -3.82 3.70
C HIS A 62 -0.81 -4.90 4.44
N GLU A 63 -1.49 -5.81 5.14
CA GLU A 63 -0.86 -6.97 5.78
C GLU A 63 -0.32 -7.94 4.72
N HIS A 64 -1.06 -8.15 3.62
CA HIS A 64 -0.63 -8.98 2.50
C HIS A 64 0.61 -8.40 1.79
N VAL A 65 0.74 -7.08 1.68
CA VAL A 65 1.95 -6.44 1.12
C VAL A 65 3.20 -6.83 1.91
N LEU A 66 3.12 -6.92 3.23
CA LEU A 66 4.23 -7.42 4.05
C LEU A 66 4.41 -8.93 3.91
N PHE A 67 3.32 -9.72 3.93
CA PHE A 67 3.38 -11.15 3.69
C PHE A 67 4.10 -11.49 2.39
N SER A 68 3.84 -10.76 1.31
CA SER A 68 4.50 -10.97 0.00
C SER A 68 6.03 -10.82 0.07
N ARG A 69 6.57 -10.13 1.08
CA ARG A 69 7.99 -9.84 1.24
C ARG A 69 8.67 -10.69 2.31
N ILE A 70 7.99 -10.95 3.40
CA ILE A 70 8.59 -11.62 4.58
C ILE A 70 7.94 -12.96 4.92
N GLY A 71 6.84 -13.35 4.25
CA GLY A 71 6.10 -14.56 4.55
C GLY A 71 5.16 -14.45 5.76
N PRO A 72 4.71 -15.59 6.31
CA PRO A 72 3.83 -15.61 7.47
C PRO A 72 4.44 -14.89 8.67
N TYR A 73 3.74 -13.87 9.18
CA TYR A 73 4.16 -13.08 10.33
C TYR A 73 2.98 -12.78 11.26
N ASP A 74 3.28 -12.40 12.49
CA ASP A 74 2.29 -11.96 13.46
C ASP A 74 1.89 -10.50 13.17
N THR A 75 0.66 -10.29 12.70
CA THR A 75 0.14 -8.97 12.31
C THR A 75 0.04 -7.99 13.48
N ALA A 76 -0.11 -8.47 14.73
CA ALA A 76 -0.11 -7.62 15.91
C ALA A 76 1.21 -6.83 16.09
N ARG A 77 2.32 -7.36 15.52
CA ARG A 77 3.62 -6.65 15.53
C ARG A 77 3.63 -5.42 14.64
N LEU A 78 2.81 -5.38 13.58
CA LEU A 78 2.65 -4.18 12.76
C LEU A 78 1.94 -3.10 13.56
N ASP A 79 0.86 -3.45 14.26
CA ASP A 79 0.13 -2.52 15.14
C ASP A 79 1.05 -2.01 16.27
N ASP A 80 1.90 -2.87 16.85
CA ASP A 80 2.90 -2.49 17.85
C ASP A 80 3.90 -1.44 17.31
N ILE A 81 4.47 -1.67 16.13
CA ILE A 81 5.40 -0.73 15.48
C ILE A 81 4.70 0.60 15.17
N ALA A 82 3.49 0.53 14.64
CA ALA A 82 2.75 1.69 14.21
C ALA A 82 2.28 2.54 15.39
N TYR A 83 1.53 1.96 16.31
CA TYR A 83 0.75 2.73 17.29
C TYR A 83 1.40 2.77 18.68
N ARG A 84 2.05 1.69 19.12
CA ARG A 84 2.68 1.67 20.46
C ARG A 84 4.08 2.27 20.42
N ARG A 85 4.92 1.86 19.46
CA ARG A 85 6.28 2.40 19.28
C ARG A 85 6.31 3.72 18.53
N ARG A 86 5.22 4.10 17.87
CA ARG A 86 5.07 5.35 17.12
C ARG A 86 6.17 5.57 16.07
N GLU A 87 6.64 4.49 15.45
CA GLU A 87 7.61 4.56 14.36
C GLU A 87 6.93 4.95 13.04
N PHE A 88 5.62 4.70 12.95
CA PHE A 88 4.76 5.03 11.82
C PHE A 88 3.53 5.79 12.30
N THR A 89 2.89 6.50 11.40
CA THR A 89 1.64 7.22 11.62
C THR A 89 0.72 7.06 10.41
N GLU A 90 -0.58 7.11 10.63
CA GLU A 90 -1.52 7.16 9.51
C GLU A 90 -1.56 8.57 8.93
N GLN A 91 -1.56 8.68 7.60
CA GLN A 91 -1.68 9.93 6.86
C GLN A 91 -2.37 9.70 5.52
N TRP A 92 -2.90 10.77 4.96
CA TRP A 92 -3.31 10.80 3.56
C TRP A 92 -2.07 11.01 2.68
N ALA A 93 -1.48 9.91 2.21
CA ALA A 93 -0.37 9.91 1.25
C ALA A 93 -0.86 9.45 -0.13
N ARG A 94 -0.69 8.18 -0.50
CA ARG A 94 -1.32 7.66 -1.72
C ARG A 94 -2.85 7.61 -1.58
N GLU A 95 -3.33 7.05 -0.54
CA GLU A 95 -4.68 7.08 0.02
C GLU A 95 -4.49 7.13 1.54
N ALA A 96 -5.42 6.62 2.35
CA ALA A 96 -5.12 6.38 3.76
C ALA A 96 -3.93 5.42 3.84
N SER A 97 -2.83 5.86 4.39
CA SER A 97 -1.57 5.12 4.40
C SER A 97 -0.90 5.15 5.76
N LEU A 98 -0.23 4.05 6.09
CA LEU A 98 0.75 4.01 7.16
C LEU A 98 2.08 4.48 6.57
N VAL A 99 2.64 5.56 7.12
CA VAL A 99 3.90 6.18 6.68
C VAL A 99 4.87 6.28 7.85
N PRO A 100 6.20 6.29 7.63
CA PRO A 100 7.15 6.62 8.68
C PRO A 100 6.77 7.92 9.39
N VAL A 101 6.84 7.97 10.71
CA VAL A 101 6.50 9.19 11.47
C VAL A 101 7.34 10.38 11.04
N ALA A 102 8.57 10.15 10.57
CA ALA A 102 9.45 11.17 10.00
C ALA A 102 8.88 11.85 8.73
N TRP A 103 7.85 11.27 8.08
CA TRP A 103 7.16 11.90 6.96
C TRP A 103 6.09 12.90 7.40
N TRP A 104 5.84 13.03 8.69
CA TRP A 104 4.89 14.02 9.20
C TRP A 104 5.10 15.41 8.62
N PRO A 105 6.31 16.05 8.72
CA PRO A 105 6.54 17.36 8.14
C PRO A 105 6.44 17.38 6.61
N LEU A 106 6.80 16.28 5.93
CA LEU A 106 6.78 16.19 4.47
C LEU A 106 5.35 16.23 3.89
N LEU A 107 4.37 15.79 4.66
CA LEU A 107 2.95 15.81 4.29
C LEU A 107 2.23 17.06 4.81
N GLY A 108 2.94 18.00 5.44
CA GLY A 108 2.41 19.28 5.90
C GLY A 108 1.68 20.08 4.82
N PRO A 109 2.26 20.32 3.64
CA PRO A 109 1.58 21.02 2.54
C PRO A 109 0.26 20.35 2.13
N ARG A 110 0.23 19.02 2.08
CA ARG A 110 -0.99 18.26 1.76
C ARG A 110 -2.08 18.43 2.82
N ARG A 111 -1.71 18.42 4.10
CA ARG A 111 -2.65 18.66 5.20
C ARG A 111 -3.23 20.08 5.16
N ALA A 112 -2.41 21.07 4.87
CA ALA A 112 -2.84 22.46 4.76
C ALA A 112 -3.87 22.69 3.62
N GLU A 113 -3.75 21.92 2.52
CA GLU A 113 -4.61 22.03 1.35
C GLU A 113 -5.76 20.99 1.34
N PHE A 114 -5.90 20.19 2.39
CA PHE A 114 -6.89 19.11 2.39
C PHE A 114 -8.31 19.66 2.42
N ARG A 115 -9.11 19.29 1.40
CA ARG A 115 -10.50 19.65 1.29
C ARG A 115 -11.37 18.79 2.19
N VAL A 116 -12.41 19.38 2.76
CA VAL A 116 -13.40 18.67 3.59
C VAL A 116 -14.06 17.54 2.80
N ARG A 117 -14.23 16.41 3.43
CA ARG A 117 -14.94 15.25 2.86
C ARG A 117 -16.01 14.75 3.84
N PRO A 118 -17.11 14.15 3.38
CA PRO A 118 -17.46 13.94 1.97
C PRO A 118 -17.72 15.24 1.22
N TRP A 119 -17.72 15.18 -0.10
CA TRP A 119 -18.01 16.33 -0.94
C TRP A 119 -19.37 16.93 -0.54
N GLY A 120 -19.45 18.25 -0.42
CA GLY A 120 -20.62 18.97 0.04
C GLY A 120 -20.74 19.14 1.57
N PHE A 121 -19.92 18.47 2.36
CA PHE A 121 -19.93 18.62 3.82
C PHE A 121 -19.21 19.89 4.31
N GLU A 122 -18.50 20.60 3.45
CA GLU A 122 -17.69 21.76 3.84
C GLU A 122 -18.52 22.89 4.44
N ALA A 123 -19.68 23.20 3.85
CA ALA A 123 -20.58 24.20 4.40
C ALA A 123 -21.07 23.82 5.80
N THR A 124 -21.52 22.58 5.97
CA THR A 124 -21.93 22.04 7.28
C THR A 124 -20.77 22.04 8.27
N PHE A 125 -19.59 21.62 7.86
CA PHE A 125 -18.40 21.62 8.72
C PHE A 125 -18.07 23.02 9.23
N ASN A 126 -18.15 24.04 8.37
CA ASN A 126 -17.91 25.42 8.75
C ASN A 126 -18.99 25.98 9.69
N GLN A 127 -20.26 25.53 9.57
CA GLN A 127 -21.33 25.87 10.49
C GLN A 127 -21.20 25.20 11.86
N LEU A 128 -20.39 24.14 11.94
CA LEU A 128 -20.14 23.37 13.16
C LEU A 128 -18.89 23.80 13.93
N ALA A 129 -18.41 25.04 13.75
CA ALA A 129 -17.15 25.50 14.33
C ALA A 129 -17.07 25.23 15.85
N ASP A 130 -18.12 25.57 16.62
CA ASP A 130 -18.18 25.33 18.06
C ASP A 130 -18.16 23.84 18.43
N TYR A 131 -18.83 23.01 17.63
CA TYR A 131 -18.78 21.56 17.81
C TYR A 131 -17.38 20.99 17.49
N VAL A 132 -16.74 21.48 16.44
CA VAL A 132 -15.38 21.08 16.06
C VAL A 132 -14.38 21.37 17.18
N GLU A 133 -14.46 22.57 17.80
CA GLU A 133 -13.58 22.92 18.93
C GLU A 133 -13.90 22.07 20.16
N ARG A 134 -15.18 21.86 20.49
CA ARG A 134 -15.59 20.95 21.58
C ARG A 134 -15.03 19.53 21.40
N VAL A 135 -15.05 18.98 20.17
CA VAL A 135 -14.48 17.67 19.88
C VAL A 135 -12.97 17.64 20.17
N VAL A 136 -12.24 18.70 19.80
CA VAL A 136 -10.81 18.80 20.10
C VAL A 136 -10.55 18.91 21.60
N ASP A 137 -11.36 19.71 22.32
CA ASP A 137 -11.24 19.87 23.77
C ASP A 137 -11.59 18.58 24.50
N GLU A 138 -12.62 17.87 24.08
CA GLU A 138 -13.00 16.58 24.66
C GLU A 138 -11.89 15.52 24.47
N ILE A 139 -11.23 15.49 23.30
CA ILE A 139 -10.04 14.65 23.08
C ILE A 139 -8.87 15.10 23.97
N ARG A 140 -8.69 16.41 24.15
CA ARG A 140 -7.63 16.94 25.02
C ARG A 140 -7.79 16.49 26.47
N GLU A 141 -9.03 16.49 26.97
CA GLU A 141 -9.37 16.13 28.34
C GLU A 141 -9.41 14.62 28.58
N ARG A 142 -10.03 13.86 27.67
CA ARG A 142 -10.32 12.43 27.85
C ARG A 142 -9.26 11.50 27.24
N GLY A 143 -8.38 12.01 26.37
CA GLY A 143 -7.45 11.21 25.59
C GLY A 143 -8.06 10.71 24.29
N PRO A 144 -7.55 9.59 23.70
CA PRO A 144 -7.96 9.13 22.38
C PRO A 144 -9.44 8.74 22.31
N LEU A 145 -10.17 9.35 21.34
CA LEU A 145 -11.59 9.08 21.10
C LEU A 145 -11.86 8.64 19.66
N ALA A 146 -12.85 7.78 19.50
CA ALA A 146 -13.42 7.42 18.20
C ALA A 146 -14.78 8.11 18.00
N ALA A 147 -15.33 8.00 16.79
CA ALA A 147 -16.60 8.66 16.45
C ALA A 147 -17.77 8.18 17.32
N GLU A 148 -17.70 6.95 17.79
CA GLU A 148 -18.72 6.31 18.62
C GLU A 148 -18.76 6.89 20.05
N ASP A 149 -17.65 7.48 20.53
CA ASP A 149 -17.51 8.06 21.87
C ASP A 149 -18.02 9.50 21.96
N LEU A 150 -18.32 10.12 20.82
CA LEU A 150 -18.74 11.51 20.71
C LEU A 150 -20.24 11.63 20.48
N ASP A 151 -20.86 12.60 21.12
CA ASP A 151 -22.22 12.98 20.82
C ASP A 151 -22.33 13.72 19.49
N ALA A 152 -23.51 13.67 18.87
CA ALA A 152 -23.80 14.49 17.71
C ALA A 152 -23.94 15.97 18.10
N PRO A 153 -23.70 16.90 17.15
CA PRO A 153 -24.01 18.31 17.41
C PRO A 153 -25.52 18.50 17.69
N GLU A 154 -25.83 19.42 18.58
CA GLU A 154 -27.20 19.72 18.93
C GLU A 154 -28.02 20.12 17.71
N GLY A 155 -29.24 19.58 17.60
CA GLY A 155 -30.16 19.88 16.48
C GLY A 155 -29.78 19.26 15.14
N ILE A 156 -28.71 18.45 15.08
CA ILE A 156 -28.24 17.79 13.84
C ILE A 156 -28.33 16.27 13.97
N GLU A 157 -28.92 15.62 12.97
CA GLU A 157 -28.99 14.18 12.93
C GLU A 157 -27.57 13.58 12.88
N ARG A 158 -27.31 12.63 13.80
CA ARG A 158 -26.01 11.93 13.87
C ARG A 158 -25.65 11.22 12.57
N ARG A 159 -26.63 10.57 11.93
CA ARG A 159 -26.40 9.74 10.73
C ARG A 159 -26.23 10.60 9.47
N MET A 160 -25.33 10.16 8.62
CA MET A 160 -25.10 10.71 7.27
C MET A 160 -25.36 9.60 6.23
N PRO A 161 -26.64 9.42 5.82
CA PRO A 161 -26.98 8.39 4.84
C PRO A 161 -26.32 8.68 3.49
N GLY A 162 -25.99 7.62 2.74
CA GLY A 162 -25.41 7.75 1.40
C GLY A 162 -23.93 8.11 1.36
N THR A 163 -23.26 8.24 2.51
CA THR A 163 -21.82 8.52 2.59
C THR A 163 -21.08 7.40 3.33
N TRP A 164 -19.82 7.19 2.95
CA TRP A 164 -18.93 6.26 3.66
C TRP A 164 -18.58 6.74 5.08
N MET A 165 -18.74 8.03 5.37
CA MET A 165 -18.50 8.62 6.69
C MET A 165 -19.51 8.13 7.73
N ARG A 166 -20.76 7.85 7.34
CA ARG A 166 -21.85 7.30 8.14
C ARG A 166 -22.36 8.18 9.29
N SER A 167 -21.56 9.07 9.87
CA SER A 167 -21.98 9.97 10.95
C SER A 167 -21.25 11.31 10.91
N VAL A 168 -21.87 12.34 11.48
CA VAL A 168 -21.30 13.69 11.60
C VAL A 168 -20.04 13.69 12.48
N PRO A 169 -20.02 13.07 13.67
CA PRO A 169 -18.79 12.98 14.46
C PRO A 169 -17.62 12.37 13.68
N ARG A 170 -17.86 11.30 12.92
CA ARG A 170 -16.84 10.68 12.09
C ARG A 170 -16.35 11.62 11.00
N ALA A 171 -17.23 12.33 10.31
CA ALA A 171 -16.85 13.28 9.26
C ALA A 171 -15.98 14.42 9.83
N VAL A 172 -16.31 14.91 11.03
CA VAL A 172 -15.51 15.92 11.75
C VAL A 172 -14.13 15.37 12.11
N LEU A 173 -14.06 14.21 12.76
CA LEU A 173 -12.78 13.58 13.14
C LEU A 173 -11.87 13.31 11.93
N GLU A 174 -12.42 12.75 10.85
CA GLU A 174 -11.65 12.45 9.63
C GLU A 174 -11.17 13.75 8.95
N THR A 175 -11.94 14.84 9.03
CA THR A 175 -11.51 16.15 8.51
C THR A 175 -10.41 16.76 9.37
N LEU A 176 -10.53 16.71 10.69
CA LEU A 176 -9.49 17.17 11.62
C LEU A 176 -8.19 16.39 11.45
N PHE A 177 -8.28 15.08 11.30
CA PHE A 177 -7.15 14.20 10.98
C PHE A 177 -6.50 14.57 9.65
N ALA A 178 -7.29 14.72 8.59
CA ALA A 178 -6.78 15.04 7.27
C ALA A 178 -6.08 16.41 7.23
N ARG A 179 -6.53 17.36 8.05
CA ARG A 179 -5.93 18.69 8.23
C ARG A 179 -4.80 18.71 9.26
N GLY A 180 -4.51 17.58 9.92
CA GLY A 180 -3.42 17.46 10.90
C GLY A 180 -3.71 18.09 12.26
N ARG A 181 -4.97 18.43 12.55
CA ARG A 181 -5.39 18.86 13.90
C ARG A 181 -5.55 17.67 14.85
N LEU A 182 -5.71 16.46 14.32
CA LEU A 182 -5.69 15.20 15.05
C LEU A 182 -4.76 14.20 14.35
N ALA A 183 -4.29 13.21 15.10
CA ALA A 183 -3.55 12.06 14.63
C ALA A 183 -4.22 10.76 15.11
N VAL A 184 -3.97 9.65 14.44
CA VAL A 184 -4.49 8.34 14.85
C VAL A 184 -3.61 7.79 15.97
N ALA A 185 -4.18 7.62 17.16
CA ALA A 185 -3.51 7.06 18.31
C ALA A 185 -3.40 5.53 18.23
N HIS A 186 -4.48 4.88 17.86
CA HIS A 186 -4.56 3.43 17.64
C HIS A 186 -5.83 3.07 16.87
N ARG A 187 -5.92 1.78 16.48
CA ARG A 187 -7.17 1.21 15.97
C ARG A 187 -7.81 0.29 16.99
N ARG A 188 -9.13 0.35 17.09
CA ARG A 188 -9.94 -0.52 17.92
C ARG A 188 -10.06 -1.92 17.31
N ALA A 189 -10.68 -2.85 18.03
CA ALA A 189 -10.90 -4.22 17.56
C ALA A 189 -11.70 -4.30 16.25
N ASP A 190 -12.65 -3.39 16.06
CA ASP A 190 -13.44 -3.24 14.83
C ASP A 190 -12.71 -2.46 13.71
N ARG A 191 -11.43 -2.14 13.93
CA ARG A 191 -10.56 -1.35 13.05
C ARG A 191 -10.97 0.11 12.89
N SER A 192 -11.91 0.64 13.69
CA SER A 192 -12.18 2.08 13.76
C SER A 192 -10.97 2.84 14.33
N ARG A 193 -10.81 4.09 13.91
CA ARG A 193 -9.73 4.96 14.39
C ARG A 193 -10.11 5.59 15.72
N ALA A 194 -9.19 5.55 16.67
CA ALA A 194 -9.19 6.43 17.82
C ALA A 194 -8.18 7.57 17.58
N PHE A 195 -8.62 8.80 17.73
CA PHE A 195 -7.85 9.99 17.41
C PHE A 195 -7.40 10.71 18.67
N ASP A 196 -6.19 11.27 18.65
CA ASP A 196 -5.64 12.10 19.72
C ASP A 196 -4.94 13.33 19.13
N LEU A 197 -4.47 14.22 19.98
CA LEU A 197 -3.72 15.40 19.60
C LEU A 197 -2.37 15.00 18.96
N PRO A 198 -1.95 15.65 17.86
CA PRO A 198 -0.71 15.29 17.17
C PRO A 198 0.51 15.34 18.07
N GLU A 199 0.62 16.32 18.97
CA GLU A 199 1.71 16.49 19.94
C GLU A 199 1.86 15.33 20.92
N ARG A 200 0.80 14.51 21.11
CA ARG A 200 0.87 13.31 21.94
C ARG A 200 1.28 12.06 21.14
N ILE A 201 1.17 12.11 19.81
CA ILE A 201 1.36 10.95 18.93
C ILE A 201 2.65 11.04 18.13
N VAL A 202 2.96 12.23 17.61
CA VAL A 202 4.12 12.49 16.77
C VAL A 202 5.24 13.04 17.63
N PRO A 203 6.44 12.45 17.63
CA PRO A 203 7.59 13.00 18.37
C PRO A 203 7.90 14.45 17.96
N ASP A 204 8.27 15.30 18.92
CA ASP A 204 8.49 16.74 18.75
C ASP A 204 9.45 17.06 17.59
N VAL A 205 10.53 16.28 17.43
CA VAL A 205 11.50 16.41 16.33
C VAL A 205 10.86 16.37 14.94
N HIS A 206 9.71 15.73 14.81
CA HIS A 206 8.95 15.65 13.56
C HIS A 206 7.74 16.58 13.59
N HIS A 207 7.10 16.75 14.73
CA HIS A 207 5.90 17.58 14.88
C HIS A 207 6.23 19.06 14.67
N GLU A 208 7.29 19.56 15.27
CA GLU A 208 7.72 20.96 15.23
C GLU A 208 8.49 21.33 13.96
N ARG A 209 8.93 20.34 13.17
CA ARG A 209 9.68 20.59 11.94
C ARG A 209 8.77 21.18 10.87
N VAL A 210 8.98 22.46 10.55
CA VAL A 210 8.29 23.16 9.47
C VAL A 210 9.17 23.21 8.23
N LEU A 211 8.60 22.87 7.08
CA LEU A 211 9.28 22.89 5.78
C LEU A 211 8.51 23.76 4.79
N SER A 212 9.25 24.38 3.86
CA SER A 212 8.61 24.94 2.68
C SER A 212 7.92 23.85 1.89
N ARG A 213 6.92 24.21 1.06
CA ARG A 213 6.25 23.25 0.16
C ARG A 213 7.25 22.53 -0.73
N GLU A 214 8.20 23.28 -1.28
CA GLU A 214 9.21 22.80 -2.20
C GLU A 214 10.17 21.81 -1.53
N ASP A 215 10.63 22.11 -0.31
CA ASP A 215 11.53 21.23 0.45
C ASP A 215 10.81 19.95 0.86
N ALA A 216 9.57 20.06 1.35
CA ALA A 216 8.74 18.92 1.68
C ALA A 216 8.51 18.01 0.47
N HIS A 217 8.20 18.57 -0.69
CA HIS A 217 8.02 17.82 -1.92
C HIS A 217 9.31 17.18 -2.40
N ARG A 218 10.47 17.87 -2.37
CA ARG A 218 11.78 17.29 -2.74
C ARG A 218 12.12 16.08 -1.89
N GLU A 219 12.03 16.24 -0.56
CA GLU A 219 12.34 15.16 0.36
C GLU A 219 11.39 13.97 0.19
N LEU A 220 10.09 14.23 0.04
CA LEU A 220 9.08 13.19 -0.18
C LEU A 220 9.31 12.44 -1.50
N LEU A 221 9.58 13.15 -2.60
CA LEU A 221 9.84 12.54 -3.91
C LEU A 221 11.13 11.72 -3.93
N ARG A 222 12.17 12.11 -3.15
CA ARG A 222 13.36 11.29 -2.97
C ARG A 222 13.04 9.95 -2.30
N HIS A 223 12.17 9.95 -1.29
CA HIS A 223 11.68 8.70 -0.68
C HIS A 223 10.86 7.87 -1.67
N CYS A 224 10.00 8.50 -2.46
CA CYS A 224 9.24 7.82 -3.50
C CYS A 224 10.15 7.17 -4.55
N ALA A 225 11.19 7.88 -5.00
CA ALA A 225 12.17 7.37 -5.96
C ALA A 225 12.89 6.11 -5.45
N ARG A 226 13.21 6.05 -4.15
CA ARG A 226 13.78 4.84 -3.51
C ARG A 226 12.82 3.66 -3.58
N GLY A 227 11.54 3.87 -3.29
CA GLY A 227 10.51 2.82 -3.38
C GLY A 227 10.26 2.39 -4.82
N VAL A 228 10.33 3.31 -5.78
CA VAL A 228 10.20 3.03 -7.21
C VAL A 228 11.45 2.32 -7.77
N GLY A 229 12.65 2.66 -7.25
CA GLY A 229 13.94 2.19 -7.72
C GLY A 229 14.37 2.90 -8.99
N VAL A 230 13.71 2.65 -10.10
CA VAL A 230 13.85 3.37 -11.38
C VAL A 230 12.47 3.65 -11.97
N GLY A 231 12.23 4.87 -12.42
CA GLY A 231 10.92 5.24 -12.99
C GLY A 231 10.92 6.63 -13.62
N THR A 232 9.89 6.92 -14.39
CA THR A 232 9.64 8.26 -14.93
C THR A 232 9.20 9.21 -13.83
N ALA A 233 9.16 10.50 -14.11
CA ALA A 233 8.63 11.49 -13.17
C ALA A 233 7.18 11.15 -12.73
N ALA A 234 6.36 10.63 -13.66
CA ALA A 234 4.98 10.21 -13.36
C ALA A 234 4.93 8.99 -12.42
N ASP A 235 5.85 8.03 -12.57
CA ASP A 235 5.93 6.86 -11.69
C ASP A 235 6.25 7.28 -10.24
N ILE A 236 7.20 8.22 -10.07
CA ILE A 236 7.62 8.72 -8.76
C ILE A 236 6.51 9.58 -8.13
N ALA A 237 5.88 10.44 -8.91
CA ALA A 237 4.80 11.30 -8.44
C ALA A 237 3.56 10.50 -8.00
N ASP A 238 3.17 9.46 -8.77
CA ASP A 238 2.01 8.61 -8.44
C ASP A 238 2.19 7.83 -7.14
N TYR A 239 3.43 7.60 -6.70
CA TYR A 239 3.72 6.86 -5.46
C TYR A 239 3.00 7.44 -4.24
N VAL A 240 2.86 8.75 -4.20
CA VAL A 240 2.13 9.50 -3.15
C VAL A 240 0.99 10.34 -3.71
N ARG A 241 0.52 10.07 -4.94
CA ARG A 241 -0.54 10.85 -5.59
C ARG A 241 -0.22 12.35 -5.66
N MET A 242 1.06 12.70 -5.87
CA MET A 242 1.43 14.09 -6.10
C MET A 242 1.06 14.51 -7.52
N PRO A 243 0.41 15.68 -7.74
CA PRO A 243 0.19 16.20 -9.08
C PRO A 243 1.51 16.32 -9.86
N ILE A 244 1.52 15.89 -11.11
CA ILE A 244 2.74 15.88 -11.93
C ILE A 244 3.34 17.29 -12.13
N GLY A 245 2.48 18.32 -12.13
CA GLY A 245 2.91 19.72 -12.19
C GLY A 245 3.75 20.15 -11.00
N ASP A 246 3.44 19.62 -9.81
CA ASP A 246 4.20 19.87 -8.58
C ASP A 246 5.46 19.00 -8.51
N ALA A 247 5.37 17.76 -8.98
CA ALA A 247 6.46 16.79 -8.87
C ALA A 247 7.60 17.03 -9.87
N ARG A 248 7.28 17.37 -11.15
CA ARG A 248 8.26 17.47 -12.23
C ARG A 248 9.37 18.47 -11.95
N PRO A 249 9.10 19.72 -11.52
CA PRO A 249 10.16 20.67 -11.16
C PRO A 249 11.07 20.15 -10.04
N ARG A 250 10.48 19.54 -9.03
CA ARG A 250 11.24 19.01 -7.88
C ARG A 250 12.10 17.82 -8.24
N ILE A 251 11.63 16.95 -9.15
CA ILE A 251 12.43 15.84 -9.68
C ILE A 251 13.60 16.36 -10.53
N ALA A 252 13.39 17.40 -11.32
CA ALA A 252 14.47 18.04 -12.07
C ALA A 252 15.55 18.59 -11.13
N GLU A 253 15.17 19.33 -10.08
CA GLU A 253 16.09 19.82 -9.06
C GLU A 253 16.86 18.69 -8.34
N LEU A 254 16.19 17.55 -8.05
CA LEU A 254 16.85 16.39 -7.49
C LEU A 254 17.85 15.75 -8.46
N ALA A 255 17.58 15.80 -9.76
CA ALA A 255 18.52 15.36 -10.78
C ALA A 255 19.71 16.31 -10.93
N GLU A 256 19.47 17.61 -10.98
CA GLU A 256 20.50 18.65 -11.04
C GLU A 256 21.44 18.60 -9.84
N SER A 257 20.91 18.32 -8.65
CA SER A 257 21.72 18.14 -7.41
C SER A 257 22.45 16.80 -7.32
N GLY A 258 22.25 15.89 -8.28
CA GLY A 258 22.78 14.52 -8.21
C GLY A 258 22.11 13.61 -7.20
N SER A 259 21.01 14.05 -6.58
CA SER A 259 20.21 13.22 -5.66
C SER A 259 19.44 12.13 -6.39
N LEU A 260 19.21 12.29 -7.69
CA LEU A 260 18.73 11.28 -8.62
C LEU A 260 19.63 11.25 -9.88
N GLU A 261 19.86 10.06 -10.42
CA GLU A 261 20.54 9.90 -11.71
C GLU A 261 19.49 9.92 -12.83
N VAL A 262 19.71 10.71 -13.90
CA VAL A 262 18.92 10.59 -15.14
C VAL A 262 19.43 9.40 -15.92
N VAL A 263 18.53 8.52 -16.34
CA VAL A 263 18.87 7.31 -17.10
C VAL A 263 17.88 7.10 -18.24
N HIS A 264 18.34 6.49 -19.34
CA HIS A 264 17.47 6.03 -20.42
C HIS A 264 17.19 4.54 -20.29
N VAL A 265 15.92 4.15 -20.33
CA VAL A 265 15.52 2.74 -20.37
C VAL A 265 15.05 2.38 -21.78
N ASP A 266 15.55 1.28 -22.32
CA ASP A 266 15.19 0.83 -23.66
C ASP A 266 13.68 0.68 -23.81
N GLY A 267 13.14 1.27 -24.88
CA GLY A 267 11.71 1.26 -25.16
C GLY A 267 10.86 2.28 -24.39
N TRP A 268 11.43 3.04 -23.46
CA TRP A 268 10.70 4.13 -22.79
C TRP A 268 10.82 5.43 -23.57
N ARG A 269 9.71 6.18 -23.64
CA ARG A 269 9.68 7.49 -24.35
C ARG A 269 10.22 8.64 -23.51
N GLU A 270 10.04 8.55 -22.18
CA GLU A 270 10.46 9.59 -21.25
C GLU A 270 11.73 9.17 -20.53
N PRO A 271 12.59 10.12 -20.10
CA PRO A 271 13.71 9.83 -19.24
C PRO A 271 13.22 9.19 -17.94
N ALA A 272 14.02 8.32 -17.40
CA ALA A 272 13.81 7.73 -16.09
C ALA A 272 14.79 8.32 -15.08
N TYR A 273 14.40 8.25 -13.83
CA TYR A 273 15.17 8.70 -12.68
C TYR A 273 15.46 7.49 -11.79
N LEU A 274 16.69 7.38 -11.38
CA LEU A 274 17.22 6.28 -10.60
C LEU A 274 17.75 6.82 -9.28
N ASP A 275 17.37 6.20 -8.16
CA ASP A 275 18.03 6.47 -6.88
C ASP A 275 19.48 5.96 -6.96
N PRO A 276 20.51 6.78 -6.66
CA PRO A 276 21.91 6.36 -6.77
C PRO A 276 22.26 5.16 -5.87
N SER A 277 21.51 4.97 -4.78
CA SER A 277 21.67 3.83 -3.86
C SER A 277 20.91 2.58 -4.29
N ALA A 278 20.18 2.61 -5.41
CA ALA A 278 19.37 1.49 -5.88
C ALA A 278 20.23 0.27 -6.19
N ARG A 279 19.82 -0.89 -5.66
CA ARG A 279 20.48 -2.16 -5.98
C ARG A 279 20.20 -2.54 -7.43
N ARG A 280 21.26 -2.97 -8.13
CA ARG A 280 21.21 -3.41 -9.54
C ARG A 280 21.52 -4.93 -9.62
N PRO A 281 20.58 -5.81 -9.24
CA PRO A 281 20.86 -7.26 -9.21
C PRO A 281 20.98 -7.83 -10.63
N LYS A 282 21.93 -8.75 -10.81
CA LYS A 282 22.09 -9.49 -12.08
C LYS A 282 21.02 -10.56 -12.28
N ARG A 283 20.41 -11.04 -11.20
CA ARG A 283 19.33 -12.04 -11.18
C ARG A 283 18.32 -11.69 -10.10
N VAL A 284 17.09 -12.07 -10.34
CA VAL A 284 15.95 -11.96 -9.41
C VAL A 284 15.29 -13.34 -9.35
N ASP A 285 14.99 -13.80 -8.13
CA ASP A 285 14.30 -15.05 -7.86
C ASP A 285 13.12 -14.82 -6.91
N GLY A 286 12.31 -13.81 -7.21
CA GLY A 286 11.11 -13.49 -6.44
C GLY A 286 10.02 -14.52 -6.63
N CYS A 287 9.25 -14.81 -5.58
CA CYS A 287 8.05 -15.64 -5.67
C CYS A 287 7.03 -15.13 -4.66
N ALA A 288 5.94 -14.51 -5.15
CA ALA A 288 4.93 -13.92 -4.31
C ALA A 288 3.60 -13.67 -5.03
N LEU A 289 2.49 -13.85 -4.32
CA LEU A 289 1.22 -13.24 -4.69
C LEU A 289 1.20 -11.79 -4.27
N LEU A 290 0.80 -10.88 -5.18
CA LEU A 290 0.81 -9.45 -4.93
C LEU A 290 -0.60 -8.93 -4.69
N SER A 291 -0.78 -8.18 -3.60
CA SER A 291 -2.03 -7.46 -3.31
C SER A 291 -2.34 -6.44 -4.42
N PRO A 292 -3.61 -6.19 -4.79
CA PRO A 292 -3.99 -5.11 -5.71
C PRO A 292 -3.47 -3.72 -5.31
N PHE A 293 -3.17 -3.54 -4.01
CA PHE A 293 -2.66 -2.31 -3.40
C PHE A 293 -1.15 -2.35 -3.14
N ASP A 294 -0.45 -3.33 -3.71
CA ASP A 294 1.01 -3.45 -3.58
C ASP A 294 1.71 -2.32 -4.35
N PRO A 295 2.70 -1.62 -3.74
CA PRO A 295 3.47 -0.57 -4.41
C PRO A 295 4.13 -1.00 -5.71
N ALA A 296 4.49 -2.27 -5.85
CA ALA A 296 5.08 -2.78 -7.09
C ALA A 296 4.14 -2.74 -8.28
N ILE A 297 2.81 -2.77 -8.05
CA ILE A 297 1.83 -2.95 -9.12
C ILE A 297 0.72 -1.90 -9.17
N TRP A 298 0.57 -1.02 -8.18
CA TRP A 298 -0.58 -0.13 -8.11
C TRP A 298 -0.65 0.94 -9.22
N TYR A 299 0.49 1.37 -9.81
CA TYR A 299 0.50 2.28 -10.94
C TYR A 299 0.50 1.52 -12.27
N ARG A 300 -0.67 1.38 -12.88
CA ARG A 300 -0.91 0.51 -14.05
C ARG A 300 -0.08 0.85 -15.28
N PRO A 301 0.14 2.13 -15.65
CA PRO A 301 1.01 2.46 -16.78
C PRO A 301 2.45 1.95 -16.58
N ARG A 302 2.99 2.04 -15.37
CA ARG A 302 4.31 1.50 -15.02
C ARG A 302 4.33 -0.02 -15.06
N LEU A 303 3.28 -0.66 -14.51
CA LEU A 303 3.13 -2.11 -14.51
C LEU A 303 3.14 -2.69 -15.93
N ALA A 304 2.33 -2.10 -16.83
CA ALA A 304 2.31 -2.49 -18.23
C ALA A 304 3.69 -2.30 -18.88
N ARG A 305 4.34 -1.17 -18.67
CA ARG A 305 5.65 -0.85 -19.26
C ARG A 305 6.77 -1.77 -18.77
N LEU A 306 6.80 -2.11 -17.45
CA LEU A 306 7.86 -2.96 -16.88
C LEU A 306 7.65 -4.44 -17.13
N PHE A 307 6.41 -4.93 -17.06
CA PHE A 307 6.11 -6.36 -17.01
C PHE A 307 5.31 -6.86 -18.20
N ASP A 308 4.90 -5.97 -19.12
CA ASP A 308 3.96 -6.30 -20.19
C ASP A 308 2.69 -6.97 -19.63
N PHE A 309 2.18 -6.42 -18.53
CA PHE A 309 1.08 -7.00 -17.78
C PHE A 309 -0.07 -6.00 -17.65
N ASP A 310 -1.14 -6.25 -18.42
CA ASP A 310 -2.38 -5.49 -18.29
C ASP A 310 -3.15 -5.96 -17.06
N TYR A 311 -3.30 -5.06 -16.09
CA TYR A 311 -3.95 -5.38 -14.82
C TYR A 311 -5.08 -4.41 -14.49
N ARG A 312 -6.26 -4.99 -14.28
CA ARG A 312 -7.45 -4.30 -13.80
C ARG A 312 -7.94 -4.94 -12.51
N PHE A 313 -8.17 -4.13 -11.50
CA PHE A 313 -8.82 -4.57 -10.27
C PHE A 313 -10.34 -4.45 -10.43
N GLU A 314 -11.07 -5.56 -10.33
CA GLU A 314 -12.46 -5.64 -10.78
C GLU A 314 -13.49 -5.73 -9.63
N ILE A 315 -13.11 -5.41 -8.39
CA ILE A 315 -14.00 -5.51 -7.23
C ILE A 315 -15.30 -4.67 -7.39
N PHE A 316 -15.20 -3.51 -8.06
CA PHE A 316 -16.34 -2.62 -8.32
C PHE A 316 -17.01 -2.86 -9.69
N VAL A 317 -16.52 -3.84 -10.44
CA VAL A 317 -17.11 -4.21 -11.73
C VAL A 317 -18.24 -5.19 -11.47
N PRO A 318 -19.44 -5.04 -12.08
CA PRO A 318 -20.51 -6.04 -12.01
C PRO A 318 -19.99 -7.43 -12.40
N GLU A 319 -20.49 -8.47 -11.74
CA GLU A 319 -19.91 -9.82 -11.83
C GLU A 319 -19.87 -10.34 -13.26
N GLU A 320 -20.92 -10.11 -14.03
CA GLU A 320 -21.07 -10.52 -15.43
C GLU A 320 -20.08 -9.82 -16.39
N LYS A 321 -19.48 -8.70 -15.97
CA LYS A 321 -18.50 -7.93 -16.75
C LYS A 321 -17.06 -8.16 -16.32
N ARG A 322 -16.83 -9.00 -15.30
CA ARG A 322 -15.49 -9.31 -14.79
C ARG A 322 -14.77 -10.28 -15.72
N LYS A 323 -13.62 -9.85 -16.21
CA LYS A 323 -12.75 -10.71 -17.04
C LYS A 323 -11.98 -11.72 -16.18
N TRP A 324 -11.36 -11.22 -15.10
CA TRP A 324 -10.41 -11.97 -14.29
C TRP A 324 -11.00 -12.44 -12.95
N GLY A 325 -11.99 -11.74 -12.43
CA GLY A 325 -12.64 -12.05 -11.17
C GLY A 325 -12.75 -10.85 -10.24
N CYS A 326 -13.29 -11.06 -9.04
CA CYS A 326 -13.55 -10.00 -8.08
C CYS A 326 -12.25 -9.48 -7.43
N TYR A 327 -11.38 -10.40 -7.01
CA TYR A 327 -10.17 -10.10 -6.26
C TYR A 327 -8.98 -10.87 -6.85
N ALA A 328 -8.65 -10.53 -8.10
CA ALA A 328 -7.59 -11.19 -8.84
C ALA A 328 -6.21 -10.65 -8.42
N LEU A 329 -5.34 -11.52 -7.92
CA LEU A 329 -3.98 -11.20 -7.50
C LEU A 329 -2.99 -11.64 -8.57
N PRO A 330 -2.05 -10.77 -9.01
CA PRO A 330 -0.92 -11.17 -9.84
C PRO A 330 0.04 -12.07 -9.07
N PHE A 331 0.58 -13.07 -9.75
CA PHE A 331 1.62 -13.95 -9.22
C PHE A 331 2.97 -13.66 -9.88
N LEU A 332 3.91 -13.21 -9.05
CA LEU A 332 5.30 -12.99 -9.42
C LEU A 332 6.08 -14.30 -9.28
N LEU A 333 6.80 -14.68 -10.33
CA LEU A 333 7.78 -15.78 -10.31
C LEU A 333 9.03 -15.35 -11.09
N GLY A 334 10.18 -15.32 -10.40
CA GLY A 334 11.39 -14.75 -10.95
C GLY A 334 11.21 -13.25 -11.28
N GLU A 335 11.34 -12.93 -12.55
CA GLU A 335 11.29 -11.57 -13.08
C GLU A 335 9.95 -11.24 -13.79
N ARG A 336 8.97 -12.14 -13.75
CA ARG A 336 7.74 -12.02 -14.53
C ARG A 336 6.49 -12.15 -13.65
N LEU A 337 5.45 -11.45 -14.02
CA LEU A 337 4.10 -11.75 -13.56
C LEU A 337 3.55 -12.85 -14.46
N VAL A 338 3.48 -14.07 -13.95
CA VAL A 338 3.26 -15.28 -14.76
C VAL A 338 1.84 -15.83 -14.69
N ALA A 339 1.05 -15.33 -13.72
CA ALA A 339 -0.34 -15.74 -13.55
C ALA A 339 -1.13 -14.67 -12.80
N ARG A 340 -2.46 -14.84 -12.80
CA ARG A 340 -3.40 -14.13 -11.94
C ARG A 340 -4.43 -15.08 -11.39
N VAL A 341 -4.78 -14.90 -10.10
CA VAL A 341 -5.73 -15.77 -9.41
C VAL A 341 -6.78 -14.97 -8.66
N ASP A 342 -8.05 -15.25 -8.91
CA ASP A 342 -9.18 -14.69 -8.16
C ASP A 342 -9.37 -15.49 -6.88
N LEU A 343 -9.16 -14.85 -5.73
CA LEU A 343 -9.18 -15.47 -4.41
C LEU A 343 -10.33 -14.96 -3.55
N LYS A 344 -10.83 -15.86 -2.69
CA LYS A 344 -11.78 -15.53 -1.62
C LYS A 344 -11.52 -16.40 -0.40
N THR A 345 -11.53 -15.81 0.78
CA THR A 345 -11.55 -16.57 2.04
C THR A 345 -12.98 -17.00 2.39
N GLU A 346 -13.15 -18.28 2.69
CA GLU A 346 -14.38 -18.84 3.21
C GLU A 346 -14.11 -19.31 4.64
N ARG A 347 -14.15 -18.34 5.57
CA ARG A 347 -13.75 -18.57 6.98
C ARG A 347 -14.57 -19.62 7.67
N LYS A 348 -15.86 -19.74 7.35
CA LYS A 348 -16.76 -20.77 7.94
C LYS A 348 -16.33 -22.17 7.56
N ASP A 349 -15.77 -22.33 6.36
CA ASP A 349 -15.35 -23.61 5.81
C ASP A 349 -13.85 -23.86 5.99
N GLY A 350 -13.12 -22.96 6.65
CA GLY A 350 -11.66 -23.03 6.81
C GLY A 350 -10.89 -23.06 5.48
N CYS A 351 -11.41 -22.45 4.43
CA CYS A 351 -10.93 -22.66 3.07
C CYS A 351 -10.51 -21.35 2.36
N LEU A 352 -9.33 -21.38 1.72
CA LEU A 352 -8.95 -20.39 0.71
C LEU A 352 -9.41 -20.86 -0.65
N ARG A 353 -10.44 -20.23 -1.21
CA ARG A 353 -11.00 -20.58 -2.50
C ARG A 353 -10.32 -19.81 -3.62
N VAL A 354 -9.78 -20.55 -4.60
CA VAL A 354 -9.33 -20.04 -5.89
C VAL A 354 -10.53 -20.12 -6.85
N ARG A 355 -11.19 -19.01 -7.09
CA ARG A 355 -12.37 -18.89 -7.97
C ARG A 355 -12.00 -18.96 -9.45
N ALA A 356 -10.80 -18.46 -9.79
CA ALA A 356 -10.26 -18.54 -11.14
C ALA A 356 -8.73 -18.50 -11.11
N ALA A 357 -8.09 -19.19 -12.06
CA ALA A 357 -6.63 -19.16 -12.23
C ALA A 357 -6.26 -19.06 -13.71
N PHE A 358 -5.50 -18.03 -14.06
CA PHE A 358 -5.10 -17.74 -15.43
C PHE A 358 -3.58 -17.68 -15.51
N LEU A 359 -3.02 -18.40 -16.48
CA LEU A 359 -1.60 -18.39 -16.86
C LEU A 359 -1.39 -17.29 -17.90
N GLU A 360 -0.34 -16.50 -17.74
CA GLU A 360 0.11 -15.55 -18.75
C GLU A 360 0.87 -16.27 -19.88
N ASP A 361 0.87 -15.65 -21.08
CA ASP A 361 1.48 -16.25 -22.25
C ASP A 361 2.98 -16.52 -22.08
N GLY A 362 3.41 -17.68 -22.58
CA GLY A 362 4.80 -18.10 -22.54
C GLY A 362 5.34 -18.44 -21.13
N ALA A 363 4.47 -18.57 -20.13
CA ALA A 363 4.89 -19.02 -18.79
C ALA A 363 4.85 -20.58 -18.69
N PRO A 364 5.80 -21.20 -17.98
CA PRO A 364 5.88 -22.66 -17.84
C PRO A 364 4.80 -23.17 -16.89
N ARG A 365 3.73 -23.76 -17.47
CA ARG A 365 2.48 -24.12 -16.76
C ARG A 365 2.67 -24.95 -15.50
N ASP A 366 3.45 -26.01 -15.57
CA ASP A 366 3.56 -26.97 -14.46
C ASP A 366 4.42 -26.40 -13.33
N GLU A 367 5.48 -25.66 -13.65
CA GLU A 367 6.28 -24.92 -12.68
C GLU A 367 5.46 -23.83 -11.99
N VAL A 368 4.74 -23.02 -12.77
CA VAL A 368 3.86 -21.96 -12.23
C VAL A 368 2.78 -22.56 -11.34
N ALA A 369 2.16 -23.69 -11.73
CA ALA A 369 1.16 -24.36 -10.93
C ALA A 369 1.71 -24.88 -9.60
N ALA A 370 2.92 -25.47 -9.60
CA ALA A 370 3.56 -25.98 -8.40
C ALA A 370 3.96 -24.86 -7.43
N GLU A 371 4.60 -23.80 -7.93
CA GLU A 371 5.05 -22.66 -7.12
C GLU A 371 3.84 -21.88 -6.56
N LEU A 372 2.80 -21.68 -7.38
CA LEU A 372 1.58 -21.02 -6.95
C LEU A 372 0.81 -21.87 -5.92
N ALA A 373 0.78 -23.20 -6.05
CA ALA A 373 0.16 -24.06 -5.05
C ALA A 373 0.87 -23.97 -3.70
N ALA A 374 2.21 -23.94 -3.69
CA ALA A 374 2.99 -23.73 -2.48
C ALA A 374 2.70 -22.36 -1.84
N GLU A 375 2.64 -21.30 -2.64
CA GLU A 375 2.31 -19.94 -2.18
C GLU A 375 0.90 -19.85 -1.58
N LEU A 376 -0.09 -20.49 -2.21
CA LEU A 376 -1.47 -20.52 -1.73
C LEU A 376 -1.59 -21.28 -0.39
N ARG A 377 -0.85 -22.37 -0.21
CA ARG A 377 -0.83 -23.10 1.08
C ARG A 377 -0.23 -22.21 2.20
N LEU A 378 0.87 -21.50 1.93
CA LEU A 378 1.46 -20.56 2.89
C LEU A 378 0.49 -19.44 3.24
N LEU A 379 -0.18 -18.87 2.24
CA LEU A 379 -1.17 -17.82 2.44
C LEU A 379 -2.36 -18.34 3.26
N ALA A 380 -2.89 -19.53 2.94
CA ALA A 380 -3.98 -20.16 3.68
C ALA A 380 -3.61 -20.36 5.15
N GLY A 381 -2.45 -20.97 5.43
CA GLY A 381 -1.96 -21.18 6.79
C GLY A 381 -1.78 -19.87 7.57
N TRP A 382 -1.23 -18.82 6.93
CA TRP A 382 -1.10 -17.50 7.57
C TRP A 382 -2.45 -16.85 7.90
N LEU A 383 -3.47 -17.08 7.06
CA LEU A 383 -4.83 -16.60 7.28
C LEU A 383 -5.62 -17.45 8.28
N GLY A 384 -5.02 -18.53 8.85
CA GLY A 384 -5.67 -19.47 9.75
C GLY A 384 -6.69 -20.37 9.05
N LEU A 385 -6.45 -20.68 7.76
CA LEU A 385 -7.28 -21.56 6.95
C LEU A 385 -6.62 -22.93 6.79
N GLU A 386 -7.41 -23.99 6.75
CA GLU A 386 -6.94 -25.38 6.75
C GLU A 386 -6.70 -25.93 5.34
N SER A 387 -7.35 -25.34 4.34
CA SER A 387 -7.35 -25.91 2.99
C SER A 387 -7.32 -24.85 1.88
N VAL A 388 -6.94 -25.32 0.67
CA VAL A 388 -7.00 -24.56 -0.58
C VAL A 388 -7.88 -25.34 -1.55
N ALA A 389 -8.98 -24.72 -2.01
CA ALA A 389 -9.86 -25.30 -3.02
C ALA A 389 -9.79 -24.50 -4.32
N VAL A 390 -9.62 -25.21 -5.45
CA VAL A 390 -9.48 -24.58 -6.77
C VAL A 390 -10.69 -24.92 -7.64
N GLU A 391 -11.41 -23.91 -8.13
CA GLU A 391 -12.49 -24.04 -9.10
C GLU A 391 -11.96 -24.32 -10.52
N ARG A 392 -12.86 -24.61 -11.48
CA ARG A 392 -12.45 -25.03 -12.84
C ARG A 392 -12.26 -23.85 -13.82
N ARG A 393 -12.39 -22.60 -13.36
CA ARG A 393 -12.31 -21.43 -14.23
C ARG A 393 -10.85 -21.01 -14.48
N GLY A 394 -10.50 -20.78 -15.74
CA GLY A 394 -9.20 -20.30 -16.21
C GLY A 394 -8.29 -21.42 -16.73
N ASN A 395 -7.35 -21.03 -17.60
CA ASN A 395 -6.47 -21.95 -18.32
C ASN A 395 -5.38 -22.60 -17.42
N LEU A 396 -5.15 -22.08 -16.20
CA LEU A 396 -4.23 -22.66 -15.20
C LEU A 396 -4.95 -23.59 -14.21
N ALA A 397 -6.27 -23.49 -14.08
CA ALA A 397 -7.05 -24.11 -13.00
C ALA A 397 -6.83 -25.63 -12.89
N THR A 398 -6.78 -26.37 -14.00
CA THR A 398 -6.61 -27.84 -14.00
C THR A 398 -5.23 -28.24 -13.45
N ALA A 399 -4.16 -27.58 -13.90
CA ALA A 399 -2.80 -27.84 -13.39
C ALA A 399 -2.67 -27.47 -11.91
N LEU A 400 -3.20 -26.30 -11.52
CA LEU A 400 -3.19 -25.83 -10.14
C LEU A 400 -3.96 -26.77 -9.19
N ARG A 401 -5.14 -27.30 -9.60
CA ARG A 401 -5.90 -28.31 -8.81
C ARG A 401 -5.09 -29.58 -8.57
N ARG A 402 -4.31 -30.00 -9.55
CA ARG A 402 -3.44 -31.17 -9.41
C ARG A 402 -2.32 -30.91 -8.44
N ALA A 403 -1.67 -29.73 -8.57
CA ALA A 403 -0.58 -29.32 -7.69
C ALA A 403 -1.01 -29.02 -6.24
N THR A 404 -2.27 -28.64 -5.99
CA THR A 404 -2.77 -28.42 -4.63
C THR A 404 -3.16 -29.69 -3.89
N ARG A 405 -3.31 -30.85 -4.58
CA ARG A 405 -3.66 -32.14 -3.99
C ARG A 405 -2.47 -33.02 -3.63
N GLY A 406 -1.32 -32.77 -4.25
CA GLY A 406 -0.03 -33.36 -3.91
C GLY A 406 0.70 -32.55 -2.86
#